data_46522b9a2781a9c31cecf6856e4d1969
#
_entry.id   46522b9a2781a9c31cecf6856e4d1969
#
_cell.length_a   1.000
_cell.length_b   1.000
_cell.length_c   1.000
_cell.angle_alpha   90.00
_cell.angle_beta   90.00
_cell.angle_gamma   90.00
#
_symmetry.space_group_name_H-M   'P 1'
#
loop_
_entity.id
_entity.type
_entity.pdbx_description
1 polymer ?
#
loop_
_entity_poly.entity_id
_entity_poly.type
_entity_poly.pdbx_seq_one_letter_code
_entity_poly.pdbx_strand_id
1 'polypeptide(L)'
;MKFKTLGNRNAPAVLFFHAMGVTGESSEPVAKYLQDRYFCILPTSTMYCKGQKYVSKADEVRQVEAYLKSQGVEHLELVVASSIGADLAMLF
;
A
#
# COMPACT_ATOMS: atom_id res chain seq x y z
N MET A 1 -5.34 5.00 -8.20
CA MET A 1 -4.59 4.00 -7.44
C MET A 1 -5.48 2.81 -7.14
N LYS A 2 -4.93 1.64 -7.20
CA LYS A 2 -5.65 0.39 -6.95
C LYS A 2 -5.17 -0.20 -5.63
N PHE A 3 -6.09 -0.76 -4.84
CA PHE A 3 -5.75 -1.34 -3.54
C PHE A 3 -6.19 -2.80 -3.47
N LYS A 4 -5.30 -3.64 -2.98
CA LYS A 4 -5.61 -5.03 -2.65
C LYS A 4 -5.37 -5.24 -1.16
N THR A 5 -6.22 -6.00 -0.52
CA THR A 5 -6.09 -6.26 0.91
C THR A 5 -6.12 -7.76 1.20
N LEU A 6 -5.39 -8.16 2.22
CA LEU A 6 -5.35 -9.53 2.72
C LEU A 6 -5.43 -9.51 4.24
N GLY A 7 -6.08 -10.50 4.81
CA GLY A 7 -6.18 -10.65 6.25
C GLY A 7 -7.41 -10.02 6.86
N ASN A 8 -7.46 -10.01 8.20
CA ASN A 8 -8.61 -9.52 8.95
C ASN A 8 -8.52 -8.00 9.12
N ARG A 9 -9.56 -7.30 8.71
CA ARG A 9 -9.64 -5.84 8.80
C ARG A 9 -9.47 -5.30 10.23
N ASN A 10 -9.77 -6.11 11.24
CA ASN A 10 -9.64 -5.71 12.63
C ASN A 10 -8.24 -5.98 13.21
N ALA A 11 -7.38 -6.64 12.46
CA ALA A 11 -6.00 -6.90 12.88
C ALA A 11 -5.13 -5.65 12.66
N PRO A 12 -3.95 -5.58 13.32
CA PRO A 12 -3.02 -4.48 13.07
C PRO A 12 -2.67 -4.35 11.59
N ALA A 13 -2.64 -3.14 11.07
CA ALA A 13 -2.44 -2.88 9.65
C ALA A 13 -0.98 -2.82 9.25
N VAL A 14 -0.66 -3.41 8.11
CA VAL A 14 0.67 -3.37 7.48
C VAL A 14 0.49 -2.83 6.06
N LEU A 15 1.27 -1.83 5.70
CA LEU A 15 1.22 -1.19 4.38
C LEU A 15 2.45 -1.58 3.57
N PHE A 16 2.23 -1.99 2.31
CA PHE A 16 3.31 -2.40 1.40
C PHE A 16 3.39 -1.45 0.22
N PHE A 17 4.55 -0.79 0.05
CA PHE A 17 4.83 0.01 -1.15
C PHE A 17 5.69 -0.83 -2.10
N HIS A 18 5.20 -1.02 -3.33
CA HIS A 18 5.89 -1.83 -4.34
C HIS A 18 7.05 -1.08 -5.01
N ALA A 19 7.96 -1.84 -5.63
CA ALA A 19 9.07 -1.29 -6.39
C ALA A 19 8.59 -0.80 -7.77
N MET A 20 9.41 0.04 -8.42
CA MET A 20 9.16 0.47 -9.79
C MET A 20 9.20 -0.74 -10.72
N GLY A 21 8.30 -0.76 -11.70
CA GLY A 21 8.22 -1.85 -12.68
C GLY A 21 7.39 -3.04 -12.25
N VAL A 22 6.88 -3.05 -11.02
CA VAL A 22 5.98 -4.09 -10.51
C VAL A 22 4.75 -3.45 -9.89
N THR A 23 3.71 -4.25 -9.63
CA THR A 23 2.48 -3.75 -9.02
C THR A 23 2.45 -4.09 -7.52
N GLY A 24 1.42 -3.60 -6.83
CA GLY A 24 1.22 -3.94 -5.42
C GLY A 24 1.10 -5.44 -5.19
N GLU A 25 0.63 -6.18 -6.20
CA GLU A 25 0.49 -7.64 -6.12
C GLU A 25 1.83 -8.35 -5.98
N SER A 26 2.95 -7.69 -6.32
CA SER A 26 4.29 -8.25 -6.13
C SER A 26 4.59 -8.53 -4.65
N SER A 27 3.90 -7.87 -3.74
CA SER A 27 4.06 -8.07 -2.30
C SER A 27 3.16 -9.18 -1.73
N GLU A 28 2.30 -9.80 -2.57
CA GLU A 28 1.39 -10.85 -2.10
C GLU A 28 2.08 -12.02 -1.40
N PRO A 29 3.22 -12.55 -1.89
CA PRO A 29 3.85 -13.69 -1.19
C PRO A 29 4.18 -13.38 0.26
N VAL A 30 4.67 -12.16 0.54
CA VAL A 30 4.97 -11.73 1.91
C VAL A 30 3.67 -11.46 2.68
N ALA A 31 2.70 -10.78 2.04
CA ALA A 31 1.42 -10.48 2.66
C ALA A 31 0.66 -11.75 3.03
N LYS A 32 0.68 -12.78 2.18
CA LYS A 32 0.04 -14.06 2.47
C LYS A 32 0.64 -14.74 3.70
N TYR A 33 1.94 -14.55 3.90
CA TYR A 33 2.61 -15.06 5.08
C TYR A 33 2.16 -14.35 6.36
N LEU A 34 1.84 -13.06 6.25
CA LEU A 34 1.47 -12.22 7.39
C LEU A 34 -0.04 -12.12 7.63
N GLN A 35 -0.87 -12.56 6.67
CA GLN A 35 -2.32 -12.31 6.71
C GLN A 35 -3.05 -12.93 7.91
N ASP A 36 -2.46 -13.94 8.55
CA ASP A 36 -3.07 -14.58 9.72
C ASP A 36 -3.04 -13.65 10.94
N ARG A 37 -2.11 -12.70 10.98
CA ARG A 37 -1.90 -11.82 12.14
C ARG A 37 -2.11 -10.35 11.81
N TYR A 38 -2.09 -9.97 10.54
CA TYR A 38 -2.10 -8.58 10.12
C TYR A 38 -3.11 -8.34 9.01
N PHE A 39 -3.61 -7.12 8.96
CA PHE A 39 -4.39 -6.64 7.83
C PHE A 39 -3.41 -6.01 6.84
N CYS A 40 -3.16 -6.67 5.73
CA CYS A 40 -2.17 -6.25 4.74
C CYS A 40 -2.82 -5.42 3.64
N ILE A 41 -2.27 -4.23 3.37
CA ILE A 41 -2.77 -3.29 2.36
C ILE A 41 -1.68 -3.14 1.30
N LEU A 42 -2.03 -3.45 0.06
CA LEU A 42 -1.11 -3.48 -1.09
C LEU A 42 -1.59 -2.50 -2.16
N PRO A 43 -1.22 -1.21 -2.05
CA PRO A 43 -1.58 -0.24 -3.09
C PRO A 43 -0.71 -0.44 -4.34
N THR A 44 -1.31 -0.22 -5.51
CA THR A 44 -0.61 -0.13 -6.79
C THR A 44 -0.66 1.32 -7.24
N SER A 45 0.51 1.91 -7.52
CA SER A 45 0.63 3.30 -7.96
C SER A 45 -0.26 3.58 -9.16
N THR A 46 -0.77 4.82 -9.25
CA THR A 46 -1.53 5.29 -10.41
C THR A 46 -0.78 5.10 -11.71
N MET A 47 0.56 5.13 -11.65
CA MET A 47 1.45 4.90 -12.79
C MET A 47 1.15 3.58 -13.51
N TYR A 48 0.67 2.58 -12.79
CA TYR A 48 0.40 1.24 -13.32
C TYR A 48 -1.10 0.92 -13.37
N CYS A 49 -1.96 1.90 -13.15
CA CYS A 49 -3.41 1.71 -13.18
C CYS A 49 -3.97 2.29 -14.48
N LYS A 50 -4.68 1.46 -15.26
CA LYS A 50 -5.29 1.89 -16.52
C LYS A 50 -6.29 3.01 -16.26
N GLY A 51 -6.22 4.06 -17.07
CA GLY A 51 -7.12 5.19 -16.96
C GLY A 51 -6.80 6.18 -15.86
N GLN A 52 -5.72 5.96 -15.13
CA GLN A 52 -5.27 6.87 -14.07
C GLN A 52 -3.95 7.51 -14.46
N LYS A 53 -3.71 8.71 -13.95
CA LYS A 53 -2.53 9.49 -14.27
C LYS A 53 -1.70 9.73 -13.03
N TYR A 54 -0.40 9.41 -13.11
CA TYR A 54 0.54 9.76 -12.06
C TYR A 54 0.78 11.26 -12.04
N VAL A 55 0.65 11.89 -10.88
CA VAL A 55 0.84 13.33 -10.70
C VAL A 55 2.14 13.60 -9.94
N SER A 56 2.28 13.05 -8.76
CA SER A 56 3.47 13.26 -7.91
C SER A 56 3.50 12.23 -6.78
N LYS A 57 4.65 12.11 -6.13
CA LYS A 57 4.77 11.26 -4.93
C LYS A 57 3.82 11.73 -3.84
N ALA A 58 3.70 13.04 -3.63
CA ALA A 58 2.80 13.59 -2.62
C ALA A 58 1.35 13.23 -2.91
N ASP A 59 0.95 13.24 -4.18
CA ASP A 59 -0.39 12.83 -4.60
C ASP A 59 -0.63 11.35 -4.29
N GLU A 60 0.35 10.49 -4.58
CA GLU A 60 0.26 9.07 -4.28
C GLU A 60 0.06 8.83 -2.78
N VAL A 61 0.83 9.54 -1.95
CA VAL A 61 0.71 9.45 -0.50
C VAL A 61 -0.67 9.91 -0.03
N ARG A 62 -1.19 11.01 -0.59
CA ARG A 62 -2.53 11.49 -0.25
C ARG A 62 -3.61 10.47 -0.56
N GLN A 63 -3.48 9.76 -1.70
CA GLN A 63 -4.45 8.73 -2.07
C GLN A 63 -4.40 7.54 -1.10
N VAL A 64 -3.21 7.15 -0.67
CA VAL A 64 -3.06 6.09 0.34
C VAL A 64 -3.69 6.53 1.66
N GLU A 65 -3.40 7.74 2.11
CA GLU A 65 -3.96 8.27 3.35
C GLU A 65 -5.50 8.33 3.31
N ALA A 66 -6.06 8.78 2.18
CA ALA A 66 -7.51 8.83 2.01
C ALA A 66 -8.12 7.42 2.07
N TYR A 67 -7.47 6.43 1.46
CA TYR A 67 -7.91 5.05 1.52
C TYR A 67 -7.89 4.51 2.95
N LEU A 68 -6.80 4.76 3.68
CA LEU A 68 -6.68 4.32 5.07
C LEU A 68 -7.80 4.90 5.93
N LYS A 69 -8.11 6.19 5.76
CA LYS A 69 -9.21 6.83 6.48
C LYS A 69 -10.54 6.18 6.12
N SER A 70 -10.77 5.88 4.83
CA SER A 70 -12.02 5.25 4.39
C SER A 70 -12.20 3.86 4.98
N GLN A 71 -11.11 3.17 5.31
CA GLN A 71 -11.14 1.83 5.90
C GLN A 71 -11.09 1.86 7.44
N GLY A 72 -11.06 3.05 8.04
CA GLY A 72 -10.99 3.19 9.49
C GLY A 72 -9.63 2.85 10.08
N VAL A 73 -8.58 2.86 9.27
CA VAL A 73 -7.22 2.57 9.74
C VAL A 73 -6.59 3.84 10.27
N GLU A 74 -6.39 3.92 11.58
CA GLU A 74 -5.81 5.08 12.25
C GLU A 74 -4.32 4.90 12.57
N HIS A 75 -3.84 3.65 12.56
CA HIS A 75 -2.49 3.31 12.96
C HIS A 75 -1.94 2.19 12.08
N LEU A 76 -0.68 2.36 11.65
CA LEU A 76 0.04 1.33 10.90
C LEU A 76 1.09 0.69 11.80
N GLU A 77 1.07 -0.63 11.88
CA GLU A 77 2.03 -1.40 12.66
C GLU A 77 3.40 -1.43 11.98
N LEU A 78 3.40 -1.49 10.64
CA LEU A 78 4.60 -1.61 9.85
C LEU A 78 4.37 -1.09 8.44
N VAL A 79 5.39 -0.45 7.86
CA VAL A 79 5.41 -0.06 6.46
C VAL A 79 6.57 -0.80 5.80
N VAL A 80 6.25 -1.61 4.79
CA VAL A 80 7.24 -2.36 4.02
C VAL A 80 7.38 -1.69 2.66
N ALA A 81 8.61 -1.37 2.27
CA ALA A 81 8.87 -0.65 1.02
C ALA A 81 10.16 -1.13 0.39
N SER A 82 10.23 -1.05 -0.94
CA SER A 82 11.45 -1.37 -1.66
C SER A 82 11.58 -0.43 -2.86
N SER A 83 12.83 -0.08 -3.21
CA SER A 83 13.15 0.78 -4.33
C SER A 83 12.41 2.13 -4.25
N ILE A 84 11.69 2.54 -5.31
CA ILE A 84 10.93 3.80 -5.33
C ILE A 84 9.83 3.84 -4.27
N GLY A 85 9.36 2.66 -3.85
CA GLY A 85 8.39 2.59 -2.75
C GLY A 85 8.95 3.15 -1.45
N ALA A 86 10.26 3.05 -1.24
CA ALA A 86 10.91 3.62 -0.06
C ALA A 86 10.79 5.15 -0.03
N ASP A 87 10.86 5.81 -1.20
CA ASP A 87 10.67 7.26 -1.29
C ASP A 87 9.26 7.65 -0.85
N LEU A 88 8.25 6.88 -1.26
CA LEU A 88 6.87 7.12 -0.85
C LEU A 88 6.71 6.92 0.65
N ALA A 89 7.33 5.89 1.19
CA ALA A 89 7.28 5.60 2.62
C ALA A 89 7.90 6.73 3.45
N MET A 90 8.96 7.34 2.95
CA MET A 90 9.62 8.47 3.62
C MET A 90 8.72 9.71 3.71
N LEU A 91 7.82 9.89 2.74
CA LEU A 91 6.87 10.99 2.73
C LEU A 91 5.66 10.70 3.64
N PHE A 92 5.43 9.45 3.92
CA PHE A 92 4.28 9.00 4.72
C PHE A 92 4.49 9.24 6.21
#